data_5a52416b30affa38301604dedc2fc727
#
_entry.id   5a52416b30affa38301604dedc2fc727
#
_cell.length_a   1.000
_cell.length_b   1.000
_cell.length_c   1.000
_cell.angle_alpha   90.00
_cell.angle_beta   90.00
_cell.angle_gamma   90.00
#
_symmetry.space_group_name_H-M   'P 1'
#
loop_
_entity.id
_entity.type
_entity.pdbx_description
1 polymer ?
#
loop_
_entity_poly.entity_id
_entity_poly.type
_entity_poly.pdbx_seq_one_letter_code
_entity_poly.pdbx_strand_id
1 'polypeptide(L)'
;MKYGKIRIEDGFLVFTRHMMINNLPCKDIVWAYMRKEGVDEGDDRQLSVNYLVIVTRRKKRYKFDMTEKEIHECIRILKILNPDMATGFPKGGRISLHSLPNTRDLG
;
A
#
# COMPACT_ATOMS: atom_id res chain seq x y z
N MET A 1 2.81 -12.40 -10.45
CA MET A 1 3.97 -11.58 -10.07
C MET A 1 4.08 -11.48 -8.56
N LYS A 2 5.25 -11.74 -8.05
CA LYS A 2 5.48 -11.78 -6.61
C LYS A 2 6.33 -10.59 -6.18
N TYR A 3 5.87 -9.86 -5.18
CA TYR A 3 6.56 -8.71 -4.61
C TYR A 3 6.66 -8.89 -3.09
N GLY A 4 7.81 -9.37 -2.62
CA GLY A 4 7.99 -9.58 -1.19
C GLY A 4 6.92 -10.49 -0.60
N LYS A 5 6.11 -9.95 0.29
CA LYS A 5 5.07 -10.70 1.01
C LYS A 5 3.75 -10.78 0.27
N ILE A 6 3.65 -10.16 -0.89
CA ILE A 6 2.41 -10.12 -1.63
C ILE A 6 2.59 -10.64 -3.04
N ARG A 7 1.50 -11.07 -3.64
CA ARG A 7 1.46 -11.46 -5.04
C ARG A 7 0.29 -10.74 -5.71
N ILE A 8 0.45 -10.46 -6.98
CA ILE A 8 -0.63 -9.91 -7.80
C ILE A 8 -0.95 -10.93 -8.86
N GLU A 9 -2.13 -11.52 -8.78
CA GLU A 9 -2.57 -12.59 -9.69
C GLU A 9 -4.04 -12.39 -10.03
N ASP A 10 -4.37 -12.48 -11.31
CA ASP A 10 -5.75 -12.46 -11.81
C ASP A 10 -6.59 -11.28 -11.30
N GLY A 11 -5.95 -10.12 -11.16
CA GLY A 11 -6.64 -8.93 -10.68
C GLY A 11 -6.82 -8.86 -9.18
N PHE A 12 -6.15 -9.74 -8.43
CA PHE A 12 -6.19 -9.76 -6.97
C PHE A 12 -4.82 -9.52 -6.38
N LEU A 13 -4.82 -8.80 -5.26
CA LEU A 13 -3.66 -8.72 -4.39
C LEU A 13 -3.81 -9.84 -3.36
N VAL A 14 -2.85 -10.78 -3.38
CA VAL A 14 -2.89 -11.98 -2.53
C VAL A 14 -1.82 -11.87 -1.46
N PHE A 15 -2.19 -12.05 -0.23
CA PHE A 15 -1.26 -11.99 0.89
C PHE A 15 -1.71 -12.89 2.04
N THR A 16 -0.77 -13.22 2.91
CA THR A 16 -1.06 -14.03 4.09
C THR A 16 -1.08 -13.12 5.31
N ARG A 17 -2.13 -13.25 6.10
CA ARG A 17 -2.28 -12.51 7.35
C ARG A 17 -2.95 -13.43 8.38
N HIS A 18 -2.37 -13.51 9.58
CA HIS A 18 -2.86 -14.39 10.62
C HIS A 18 -3.00 -15.84 10.16
N MET A 19 -2.01 -16.31 9.39
CA MET A 19 -1.95 -17.67 8.84
C MET A 19 -3.06 -17.99 7.84
N MET A 20 -3.75 -16.96 7.36
CA MET A 20 -4.80 -17.12 6.35
C MET A 20 -4.44 -16.35 5.08
N ILE A 21 -4.78 -16.96 3.94
CA ILE A 21 -4.58 -16.32 2.64
C ILE A 21 -5.74 -15.37 2.39
N ASN A 22 -5.41 -14.14 2.06
CA ASN A 22 -6.39 -13.10 1.74
C ASN A 22 -6.27 -12.70 0.29
N ASN A 23 -7.41 -12.51 -0.36
CA ASN A 23 -7.50 -12.02 -1.73
C ASN A 23 -8.23 -10.70 -1.73
N LEU A 24 -7.53 -9.64 -2.14
CA LEU A 24 -8.10 -8.31 -2.21
C LEU A 24 -8.21 -7.92 -3.68
N PRO A 25 -9.42 -7.66 -4.21
CA PRO A 25 -9.53 -7.19 -5.59
C PRO A 25 -8.76 -5.89 -5.77
N CYS A 26 -7.90 -5.85 -6.78
CA CYS A 26 -7.10 -4.64 -7.03
C CYS A 26 -8.00 -3.42 -7.30
N LYS A 27 -9.19 -3.64 -7.84
CA LYS A 27 -10.15 -2.57 -8.08
C LYS A 27 -10.71 -1.95 -6.81
N ASP A 28 -10.58 -2.63 -5.68
CA ASP A 28 -11.03 -2.11 -4.39
C ASP A 28 -9.98 -1.25 -3.71
N ILE A 29 -8.78 -1.17 -4.28
CA ILE A 29 -7.72 -0.34 -3.73
C ILE A 29 -7.91 1.09 -4.24
N VAL A 30 -8.10 2.02 -3.32
CA VAL A 30 -8.29 3.43 -3.68
C VAL A 30 -7.02 4.24 -3.53
N TRP A 31 -6.06 3.74 -2.77
CA TRP A 31 -4.80 4.45 -2.55
C TRP A 31 -3.70 3.46 -2.18
N ALA A 32 -2.52 3.65 -2.77
CA ALA A 32 -1.33 2.88 -2.43
C ALA A 32 -0.15 3.83 -2.38
N TYR A 33 0.63 3.75 -1.32
CA TYR A 33 1.81 4.61 -1.18
C TYR A 33 2.88 3.94 -0.35
N MET A 34 4.09 4.48 -0.42
CA MET A 34 5.20 4.02 0.39
C MET A 34 5.32 4.91 1.63
N ARG A 35 5.43 4.29 2.79
CA ARG A 35 5.69 4.99 4.03
C ARG A 35 7.06 4.57 4.56
N LYS A 36 7.89 5.55 4.87
CA LYS A 36 9.18 5.32 5.52
C LYS A 36 9.04 5.63 6.99
N GLU A 37 9.42 4.69 7.83
CA GLU A 37 9.45 4.91 9.27
C GLU A 37 10.89 4.79 9.73
N GLY A 38 11.38 5.85 10.37
CA GLY A 38 12.69 5.84 11.00
C GLY A 38 12.59 5.17 12.34
N VAL A 39 13.53 4.27 12.61
CA VAL A 39 13.69 3.66 13.92
C VAL A 39 14.93 4.29 14.54
N ASP A 40 14.72 5.06 15.60
CA ASP A 40 15.81 5.64 16.35
C ASP A 40 16.23 4.64 17.43
N GLU A 41 17.38 4.02 17.24
CA GLU A 41 17.91 3.06 18.19
C GLU A 41 18.86 3.68 19.22
N GLY A 42 18.83 5.00 19.34
CA GLY A 42 19.69 5.67 20.30
C GLY A 42 21.16 5.76 19.90
N ASP A 43 21.54 5.17 18.78
CA ASP A 43 22.84 5.30 18.17
C ASP A 43 22.75 6.13 16.91
N ASP A 44 23.89 6.50 16.34
CA ASP A 44 23.94 7.23 15.09
C ASP A 44 23.40 6.46 13.89
N ARG A 45 22.82 5.29 14.13
CA ARG A 45 22.24 4.48 13.08
C ARG A 45 20.76 4.74 12.97
N GLN A 46 20.40 5.41 11.92
CA GLN A 46 18.99 5.51 11.53
C GLN A 46 18.68 4.31 10.65
N LEU A 47 17.92 3.39 11.21
CA LEU A 47 17.33 2.32 10.42
C LEU A 47 15.98 2.81 9.93
N SER A 48 15.81 2.84 8.62
CA SER A 48 14.52 3.14 8.04
C SER A 48 13.88 1.87 7.56
N VAL A 49 12.61 1.69 7.87
CA VAL A 49 11.82 0.58 7.39
C VAL A 49 10.80 1.12 6.40
N ASN A 50 10.68 0.45 5.27
CA ASN A 50 9.75 0.88 4.22
C ASN A 50 8.53 -0.01 4.25
N TYR A 51 7.37 0.61 4.13
CA TYR A 51 6.09 -0.09 4.09
C TYR A 51 5.30 0.28 2.86
N LEU A 52 4.71 -0.73 2.25
CA LEU A 52 3.64 -0.49 1.29
C LEU A 52 2.34 -0.36 2.06
N VAL A 53 1.68 0.77 1.93
CA VAL A 53 0.37 0.98 2.56
C VAL A 53 -0.70 0.94 1.50
N ILE A 54 -1.70 0.10 1.72
CA ILE A 54 -2.83 -0.07 0.83
C ILE A 54 -4.08 0.38 1.59
N VAL A 55 -4.85 1.27 0.97
CA VAL A 55 -6.13 1.71 1.52
C VAL A 55 -7.22 1.24 0.57
N THR A 56 -8.22 0.57 1.11
CA THR A 56 -9.30 0.00 0.32
C THR A 56 -10.51 0.93 0.29
N ARG A 57 -11.42 0.59 -0.61
CA ARG A 57 -12.72 1.25 -0.75
C ARG A 57 -13.51 1.30 0.55
N ARG A 58 -13.37 0.25 1.38
CA ARG A 58 -14.02 0.18 2.69
C ARG A 58 -13.23 0.87 3.79
N LYS A 59 -12.21 1.62 3.42
CA LYS A 59 -11.36 2.35 4.35
C LYS A 59 -10.50 1.46 5.23
N LYS A 60 -10.31 0.22 4.84
CA LYS A 60 -9.34 -0.67 5.48
C LYS A 60 -7.95 -0.31 5.04
N ARG A 61 -7.02 -0.37 5.96
CA ARG A 61 -5.61 -0.08 5.69
C ARG A 61 -4.78 -1.33 5.95
N TYR A 62 -3.95 -1.67 4.98
CA TYR A 62 -3.00 -2.76 5.11
C TYR A 62 -1.59 -2.22 4.96
N LYS A 63 -0.68 -2.76 5.73
CA LYS A 63 0.70 -2.28 5.80
C LYS A 63 1.61 -3.49 5.62
N PHE A 64 2.50 -3.43 4.64
CA PHE A 64 3.41 -4.53 4.31
C PHE A 64 4.85 -4.04 4.34
N ASP A 65 5.68 -4.72 5.13
CA ASP A 65 7.11 -4.47 5.18
C ASP A 65 7.76 -5.04 3.92
N MET A 66 8.28 -4.18 3.08
CA MET A 66 8.86 -4.54 1.79
C MET A 66 10.01 -3.60 1.45
N THR A 67 10.86 -4.03 0.52
CA THR A 67 11.92 -3.16 0.06
C THR A 67 11.34 -2.01 -0.77
N GLU A 68 12.07 -0.91 -0.82
CA GLU A 68 11.65 0.25 -1.62
C GLU A 68 11.41 -0.13 -3.08
N LYS A 69 12.31 -0.93 -3.65
CA LYS A 69 12.19 -1.39 -5.04
C LYS A 69 10.91 -2.20 -5.25
N GLU A 70 10.64 -3.13 -4.34
CA GLU A 70 9.43 -3.95 -4.42
C GLU A 70 8.17 -3.11 -4.32
N ILE A 71 8.17 -2.12 -3.43
CA ILE A 71 7.05 -1.23 -3.23
C ILE A 71 6.76 -0.42 -4.50
N HIS A 72 7.80 0.17 -5.09
CA HIS A 72 7.64 0.96 -6.32
C HIS A 72 7.11 0.12 -7.47
N GLU A 73 7.61 -1.08 -7.62
CA GLU A 73 7.14 -1.97 -8.67
C GLU A 73 5.69 -2.40 -8.45
N CYS A 74 5.36 -2.71 -7.20
CA CYS A 74 4.00 -3.10 -6.85
C CYS A 74 3.01 -1.96 -7.13
N ILE A 75 3.34 -0.75 -6.72
CA ILE A 75 2.48 0.42 -6.95
C ILE A 75 2.30 0.64 -8.45
N ARG A 76 3.37 0.49 -9.23
CA ARG A 76 3.30 0.65 -10.68
C ARG A 76 2.31 -0.33 -11.31
N ILE A 77 2.38 -1.59 -10.92
CA ILE A 77 1.48 -2.62 -11.44
C ILE A 77 0.04 -2.37 -11.00
N LEU A 78 -0.16 -2.02 -9.72
CA LEU A 78 -1.49 -1.71 -9.22
C LEU A 78 -2.10 -0.53 -9.96
N LYS A 79 -1.30 0.47 -10.29
CA LYS A 79 -1.78 1.64 -11.03
C LYS A 79 -2.19 1.28 -12.46
N ILE A 80 -1.50 0.33 -13.07
CA ILE A 80 -1.86 -0.18 -14.40
C ILE A 80 -3.21 -0.90 -14.32
N LEU A 81 -3.40 -1.73 -13.29
CA LEU A 81 -4.62 -2.50 -13.12
C LEU A 81 -5.80 -1.65 -12.66
N ASN A 82 -5.50 -0.56 -11.96
CA ASN A 82 -6.52 0.34 -11.42
C ASN A 82 -6.06 1.78 -11.60
N PRO A 83 -6.27 2.36 -12.80
CA PRO A 83 -5.79 3.72 -13.09
C PRO A 83 -6.37 4.80 -12.20
N ASP A 84 -7.53 4.56 -11.59
CA ASP A 84 -8.18 5.54 -10.72
C ASP A 84 -7.59 5.57 -9.31
N MET A 85 -6.72 4.62 -9.00
CA MET A 85 -6.09 4.55 -7.69
C MET A 85 -5.17 5.75 -7.46
N ALA A 86 -5.26 6.34 -6.27
CA ALA A 86 -4.34 7.40 -5.88
C ALA A 86 -3.00 6.80 -5.47
N THR A 87 -1.93 7.52 -5.75
CA THR A 87 -0.58 7.16 -5.31
C THR A 87 0.07 8.39 -4.67
N GLY A 88 1.15 8.15 -3.97
CA GLY A 88 1.92 9.23 -3.36
C GLY A 88 1.62 9.41 -1.89
N PHE A 89 2.67 9.71 -1.14
CA PHE A 89 2.58 9.92 0.29
C PHE A 89 1.91 11.28 0.57
N PRO A 90 1.00 11.35 1.54
CA PRO A 90 0.33 12.62 1.85
C PRO A 90 1.31 13.62 2.43
N LYS A 91 1.17 14.87 2.02
CA LYS A 91 1.98 15.96 2.53
C LYS A 91 1.61 16.22 4.00
N GLY A 92 2.62 16.47 4.81
CA GLY A 92 2.42 16.73 6.22
C GLY A 92 2.22 15.51 7.09
N GLY A 93 2.36 14.31 6.54
CA GLY A 93 2.25 13.08 7.29
C GLY A 93 0.86 12.71 7.76
N ARG A 94 -0.15 13.48 7.39
CA ARG A 94 -1.54 13.20 7.73
C ARG A 94 -2.29 12.70 6.52
N ILE A 95 -3.06 11.64 6.73
CA ILE A 95 -3.92 11.08 5.72
C ILE A 95 -5.35 11.37 6.12
N SER A 96 -6.06 12.10 5.27
CA SER A 96 -7.49 12.26 5.40
C SER A 96 -8.14 11.45 4.31
N LEU A 97 -9.00 10.51 4.68
CA LEU A 97 -9.74 9.72 3.70
C LEU A 97 -10.70 10.59 2.87
N HIS A 98 -11.04 11.76 3.39
CA HIS A 98 -11.89 12.70 2.66
C HIS A 98 -11.18 13.38 1.50
N SER A 99 -9.85 13.41 1.52
CA SER A 99 -9.07 14.02 0.46
C SER A 99 -8.64 13.04 -0.61
N LEU A 100 -8.97 11.77 -0.46
CA LEU A 100 -8.63 10.75 -1.46
C LEU A 100 -9.50 10.91 -2.70
N PRO A 101 -8.87 10.86 -3.89
CA PRO A 101 -9.65 10.80 -5.12
C PRO A 101 -10.60 9.60 -5.09
N ASN A 102 -11.76 9.75 -5.65
CA ASN A 102 -12.74 8.69 -5.82
C ASN A 102 -13.39 8.16 -4.54
N THR A 103 -13.08 8.71 -3.37
CA THR A 103 -13.75 8.26 -2.16
C THR A 103 -15.23 8.60 -2.15
N ARG A 104 -15.62 9.67 -2.83
CA ARG A 104 -17.03 10.04 -2.97
C ARG A 104 -17.79 9.11 -3.88
N ASP A 105 -17.12 8.67 -4.94
CA ASP A 105 -17.73 7.81 -5.95
C ASP A 105 -17.91 6.40 -5.46
N LEU A 106 -17.33 6.08 -4.34
CA LEU A 106 -17.39 4.77 -3.74
C LEU A 106 -18.52 4.62 -2.73
N GLY A 107 -19.12 5.72 -2.37
CA GLY A 107 -20.17 5.74 -1.36
C GLY A 107 -21.52 5.27 -1.83
#